data_74dea690a7031b222ef52053da22bca0
#
_entry.id   74dea690a7031b222ef52053da22bca0
#
_cell.length_a   1.000
_cell.length_b   1.000
_cell.length_c   1.000
_cell.angle_alpha   90.00
_cell.angle_beta   90.00
_cell.angle_gamma   90.00
#
_symmetry.space_group_name_H-M   'P 1'
#
loop_
_entity.id
_entity.type
_entity.pdbx_description
1 polymer ?
#
loop_
_entity_poly.entity_id
_entity_poly.type
_entity_poly.pdbx_seq_one_letter_code
_entity_poly.pdbx_strand_id
1 'polypeptide(L)'
;MTPPAAYDAATSPRCAQRGIWRADVGHERRLMQLSDSSPDVFDDGETFDYVIVGGGSAGSAIAARLSESGRHEVLLLEAGTDDRWIWLRVPLGAGRVLLSERSLWRFYTEAEPHMAGRRMYWPRGRVVGGSSTINGMLWVRGEPAEYDAWRDAGCRGWGYDDVLPWLKRCESCAGGDPAQRGTEGPINIVRFEPDVLGSAFHRACVEAGIPATADYNGAQYEGVGILQTNTKRGLRHGGREAYLDPARDRATLTVRTGARAHRIRVDKGRAVGVEYRTEHGTGAERRFVRARHEVIVSAGTVQSPHLLELSGIGDRERLAPFGIASVAHLPGVGENCRDHLHTRISFECTRPVTLNDILGHPLRQALMGLRYLLWRTGPMAACTAEVHALAKTDPSLDRPDVKIQMHTLSAEDPRDPKRLVLDKFPGFGIGSFALRPHSRGSVHLASADPEEPPAIVANYLADPRDRATSIAALRLVRRIADQPALKALIVREVRPGPQAQSDEALLAHIGRLGATSYHPIGTCRMGSDAMAVVDSELRVHGVAGLRVADASVMPTMVSSNTNAPSFMIGERCADFILREAGSNRAGA
;
A
#
# COMPACT_ATOMS: atom_id res chain seq x y z
N MET A 1 44.01 -10.22 49.81
CA MET A 1 45.24 -9.68 49.18
C MET A 1 44.78 -8.73 48.07
N THR A 2 44.97 -7.45 48.37
CA THR A 2 45.06 -6.23 47.54
C THR A 2 44.21 -6.05 46.31
N PRO A 3 43.39 -4.98 46.24
CA PRO A 3 42.83 -4.42 45.04
C PRO A 3 43.77 -3.38 44.41
N PRO A 4 43.58 -3.03 43.11
CA PRO A 4 44.16 -1.78 42.60
C PRO A 4 43.10 -0.72 42.28
N ALA A 5 43.30 0.36 42.92
CA ALA A 5 43.54 1.74 42.54
C ALA A 5 42.52 2.41 41.59
N ALA A 6 41.81 3.36 42.22
CA ALA A 6 41.12 4.49 41.63
C ALA A 6 42.09 5.43 40.89
N TYR A 7 41.65 6.08 39.84
CA TYR A 7 42.28 7.33 39.36
C TYR A 7 41.27 8.47 39.37
N ASP A 8 41.72 9.52 39.97
CA ASP A 8 41.05 10.68 40.50
C ASP A 8 40.76 11.75 39.43
N ALA A 9 39.80 12.57 39.75
CA ALA A 9 39.37 13.75 39.04
C ALA A 9 40.30 14.96 39.24
N ALA A 10 40.06 15.96 38.48
CA ALA A 10 40.44 17.38 38.51
C ALA A 10 41.48 17.75 37.44
N THR A 11 41.19 18.72 36.56
CA THR A 11 41.00 20.13 36.83
C THR A 11 40.53 20.86 35.58
N SER A 12 39.58 21.76 35.77
CA SER A 12 39.26 22.87 34.85
C SER A 12 40.34 23.98 35.00
N PRO A 13 40.56 24.80 33.95
CA PRO A 13 40.29 26.21 34.21
C PRO A 13 39.52 26.96 33.12
N ARG A 14 38.81 27.97 33.58
CA ARG A 14 38.12 29.05 32.91
C ARG A 14 39.02 29.85 31.93
N CYS A 15 38.46 30.35 30.86
CA CYS A 15 38.44 31.80 30.48
C CYS A 15 37.60 32.00 29.24
N ALA A 16 36.65 32.69 29.35
CA ALA A 16 35.97 33.91 28.93
C ALA A 16 36.65 34.64 27.72
N GLN A 17 35.89 34.90 26.67
CA GLN A 17 35.46 36.21 26.21
C GLN A 17 35.11 36.22 24.70
N ARG A 18 33.83 36.56 24.46
CA ARG A 18 33.36 37.56 23.47
C ARG A 18 33.90 37.49 22.03
N GLY A 19 33.06 37.02 21.16
CA GLY A 19 33.11 37.35 19.73
C GLY A 19 31.67 37.47 19.20
N ILE A 20 31.16 38.70 19.21
CA ILE A 20 29.87 39.08 18.60
C ILE A 20 30.08 39.04 17.09
N TRP A 21 29.51 38.05 16.43
CA TRP A 21 29.32 38.11 14.99
C TRP A 21 27.91 38.67 14.72
N ARG A 22 27.89 39.96 14.28
CA ARG A 22 26.72 40.54 13.65
C ARG A 22 26.46 39.77 12.35
N ALA A 23 25.36 39.11 12.26
CA ALA A 23 24.81 38.64 11.00
C ALA A 23 24.37 39.86 10.22
N ASP A 24 24.98 40.04 9.07
CA ASP A 24 24.61 41.04 8.07
C ASP A 24 23.28 40.60 7.44
N VAL A 25 22.24 41.37 7.72
CA VAL A 25 20.87 41.16 7.20
C VAL A 25 20.82 41.87 5.86
N GLY A 26 21.20 41.15 4.84
CA GLY A 26 21.15 41.64 3.45
C GLY A 26 20.77 40.55 2.47
N HIS A 27 19.70 39.81 2.73
CA HIS A 27 19.02 39.03 1.68
C HIS A 27 17.66 39.69 1.41
N GLU A 28 17.66 40.55 0.41
CA GLU A 28 16.43 41.00 -0.23
C GLU A 28 15.55 39.79 -0.59
N ARG A 29 14.41 39.71 0.07
CA ARG A 29 13.31 38.83 -0.33
C ARG A 29 12.83 39.27 -1.72
N ARG A 30 13.38 38.69 -2.77
CA ARG A 30 12.70 38.63 -4.06
C ARG A 30 11.46 37.75 -3.85
N LEU A 31 10.34 38.36 -3.56
CA LEU A 31 9.03 37.79 -3.81
C LEU A 31 8.95 37.54 -5.32
N MET A 32 9.31 36.32 -5.73
CA MET A 32 9.06 35.85 -7.07
C MET A 32 7.54 35.63 -7.15
N GLN A 33 6.81 36.60 -7.68
CA GLN A 33 5.49 36.37 -8.21
C GLN A 33 5.65 35.27 -9.26
N LEU A 34 5.18 34.05 -8.93
CA LEU A 34 5.05 32.96 -9.89
C LEU A 34 3.99 33.44 -10.91
N SER A 35 4.41 34.09 -11.97
CA SER A 35 3.62 34.24 -13.17
C SER A 35 3.29 32.85 -13.70
N ASP A 36 2.13 32.65 -14.27
CA ASP A 36 1.55 31.38 -14.75
C ASP A 36 2.33 30.69 -15.88
N SER A 37 3.53 31.17 -16.19
CA SER A 37 4.50 30.58 -17.13
C SER A 37 5.86 30.45 -16.44
N SER A 38 6.16 29.28 -15.84
CA SER A 38 7.55 28.90 -15.59
C SER A 38 8.25 28.83 -16.95
N PRO A 39 9.33 29.62 -17.20
CA PRO A 39 9.96 29.68 -18.53
C PRO A 39 10.66 28.39 -18.95
N ASP A 40 10.68 27.36 -18.11
CA ASP A 40 11.42 26.11 -18.30
C ASP A 40 10.54 24.88 -18.59
N VAL A 41 9.23 25.04 -18.86
CA VAL A 41 8.33 23.93 -19.21
C VAL A 41 8.14 23.89 -20.71
N PHE A 42 8.68 22.84 -21.34
CA PHE A 42 8.49 22.61 -22.76
C PHE A 42 7.08 22.07 -23.02
N ASP A 43 6.26 22.84 -23.76
CA ASP A 43 4.97 22.37 -24.30
C ASP A 43 5.27 21.65 -25.61
N ASP A 44 5.23 20.31 -25.59
CA ASP A 44 5.49 19.49 -26.77
C ASP A 44 4.30 19.43 -27.74
N GLY A 45 3.20 20.11 -27.41
CA GLY A 45 1.98 20.15 -28.23
C GLY A 45 1.19 18.84 -28.24
N GLU A 46 1.66 17.82 -27.52
CA GLU A 46 0.96 16.53 -27.44
C GLU A 46 -0.38 16.66 -26.70
N THR A 47 -1.39 16.03 -27.26
CA THR A 47 -2.74 16.07 -26.71
C THR A 47 -3.35 14.68 -26.78
N PHE A 48 -3.90 14.22 -25.64
CA PHE A 48 -4.60 12.95 -25.52
C PHE A 48 -6.04 13.19 -25.03
N ASP A 49 -6.92 12.25 -25.24
CA ASP A 49 -8.28 12.34 -24.70
C ASP A 49 -8.25 12.24 -23.18
N TYR A 50 -7.48 11.30 -22.66
CA TYR A 50 -7.30 11.07 -21.22
C TYR A 50 -5.82 10.97 -20.87
N VAL A 51 -5.43 11.67 -19.79
CA VAL A 51 -4.09 11.58 -19.21
C VAL A 51 -4.19 10.96 -17.83
N ILE A 52 -3.62 9.77 -17.66
CA ILE A 52 -3.61 9.02 -16.40
C ILE A 52 -2.25 9.19 -15.72
N VAL A 53 -2.24 9.59 -14.47
CA VAL A 53 -1.02 9.74 -13.67
C VAL A 53 -0.88 8.59 -12.70
N GLY A 54 0.11 7.72 -12.93
CA GLY A 54 0.42 6.54 -12.13
C GLY A 54 -0.08 5.23 -12.74
N GLY A 55 0.86 4.37 -13.13
CA GLY A 55 0.63 3.05 -13.71
C GLY A 55 0.49 1.94 -12.65
N GLY A 56 -0.11 2.26 -11.48
CA GLY A 56 -0.36 1.31 -10.40
C GLY A 56 -1.56 0.39 -10.65
N SER A 57 -2.10 -0.25 -9.60
CA SER A 57 -3.22 -1.19 -9.71
C SER A 57 -4.43 -0.57 -10.42
N ALA A 58 -4.91 0.58 -9.95
CA ALA A 58 -6.07 1.24 -10.54
C ALA A 58 -5.74 1.85 -11.90
N GLY A 59 -4.65 2.62 -12.02
CA GLY A 59 -4.27 3.25 -13.29
C GLY A 59 -4.03 2.28 -14.42
N SER A 60 -3.50 1.08 -14.15
CA SER A 60 -3.36 0.01 -15.14
C SER A 60 -4.71 -0.47 -15.67
N ALA A 61 -5.69 -0.64 -14.79
CA ALA A 61 -7.04 -1.03 -15.17
C ALA A 61 -7.73 0.08 -15.99
N ILE A 62 -7.65 1.34 -15.56
CA ILE A 62 -8.22 2.49 -16.25
C ILE A 62 -7.63 2.60 -17.66
N ALA A 63 -6.29 2.57 -17.78
CA ALA A 63 -5.61 2.69 -19.09
C ALA A 63 -6.02 1.58 -20.05
N ALA A 64 -6.07 0.33 -19.56
CA ALA A 64 -6.47 -0.81 -20.36
C ALA A 64 -7.94 -0.70 -20.83
N ARG A 65 -8.86 -0.27 -19.95
CA ARG A 65 -10.28 -0.16 -20.29
C ARG A 65 -10.59 1.02 -21.21
N LEU A 66 -10.02 2.18 -20.96
CA LEU A 66 -10.28 3.35 -21.82
C LEU A 66 -9.74 3.16 -23.24
N SER A 67 -8.62 2.45 -23.41
CA SER A 67 -8.04 2.17 -24.73
C SER A 67 -8.67 0.95 -25.46
N GLU A 68 -9.55 0.17 -24.79
CA GLU A 68 -10.06 -1.10 -25.32
C GLU A 68 -10.89 -0.95 -26.60
N SER A 69 -11.66 0.12 -26.70
CA SER A 69 -12.53 0.37 -27.87
C SER A 69 -11.78 0.94 -29.07
N GLY A 70 -10.52 1.36 -28.94
CA GLY A 70 -9.78 2.06 -29.99
C GLY A 70 -10.28 3.49 -30.30
N ARG A 71 -11.24 4.02 -29.53
CA ARG A 71 -11.88 5.32 -29.78
C ARG A 71 -11.27 6.48 -29.01
N HIS A 72 -10.47 6.21 -27.99
CA HIS A 72 -9.89 7.20 -27.09
C HIS A 72 -8.38 7.09 -27.06
N GLU A 73 -7.70 8.20 -27.28
CA GLU A 73 -6.26 8.33 -27.13
C GLU A 73 -5.92 8.49 -25.65
N VAL A 74 -5.22 7.52 -25.08
CA VAL A 74 -4.92 7.44 -23.65
C VAL A 74 -3.42 7.52 -23.43
N LEU A 75 -2.99 8.46 -22.60
CA LEU A 75 -1.62 8.52 -22.09
C LEU A 75 -1.58 8.07 -20.64
N LEU A 76 -0.71 7.13 -20.34
CA LEU A 76 -0.36 6.72 -18.97
C LEU A 76 1.05 7.21 -18.63
N LEU A 77 1.16 8.10 -17.64
CA LEU A 77 2.42 8.58 -17.09
C LEU A 77 2.81 7.74 -15.87
N GLU A 78 3.96 7.07 -15.91
CA GLU A 78 4.50 6.31 -14.78
C GLU A 78 5.87 6.86 -14.39
N ALA A 79 6.03 7.24 -13.13
CA ALA A 79 7.29 7.81 -12.62
C ALA A 79 8.44 6.80 -12.60
N GLY A 80 8.12 5.51 -12.45
CA GLY A 80 9.09 4.43 -12.51
C GLY A 80 9.38 3.97 -13.93
N THR A 81 10.20 2.93 -14.04
CA THR A 81 10.59 2.33 -15.31
C THR A 81 9.78 1.07 -15.62
N ASP A 82 9.85 0.58 -16.87
CA ASP A 82 9.40 -0.75 -17.26
C ASP A 82 10.43 -1.81 -16.81
N ASP A 83 10.71 -1.85 -15.50
CA ASP A 83 11.68 -2.75 -14.93
C ASP A 83 11.21 -4.20 -15.03
N ARG A 84 12.03 -5.03 -15.68
CA ARG A 84 11.78 -6.47 -15.87
C ARG A 84 12.69 -7.36 -15.04
N TRP A 85 13.25 -6.80 -13.97
CA TRP A 85 14.07 -7.57 -13.04
C TRP A 85 13.30 -8.79 -12.53
N ILE A 86 13.92 -9.97 -12.67
CA ILE A 86 13.24 -11.27 -12.42
C ILE A 86 12.62 -11.36 -11.02
N TRP A 87 13.22 -10.72 -10.01
CA TRP A 87 12.73 -10.76 -8.64
C TRP A 87 11.41 -9.98 -8.43
N LEU A 88 11.06 -9.07 -9.33
CA LEU A 88 9.73 -8.45 -9.35
C LEU A 88 8.64 -9.46 -9.74
N ARG A 89 9.00 -10.52 -10.46
CA ARG A 89 8.06 -11.54 -10.96
C ARG A 89 8.01 -12.79 -10.10
N VAL A 90 9.14 -13.16 -9.46
CA VAL A 90 9.22 -14.31 -8.56
C VAL A 90 8.49 -13.99 -7.25
N PRO A 91 7.47 -14.77 -6.82
CA PRO A 91 6.68 -14.46 -5.63
C PRO A 91 7.50 -14.26 -4.36
N LEU A 92 8.39 -15.18 -4.03
CA LEU A 92 9.28 -15.06 -2.87
C LEU A 92 10.25 -13.86 -2.98
N GLY A 93 10.44 -13.34 -4.18
CA GLY A 93 11.32 -12.20 -4.47
C GLY A 93 10.86 -10.88 -3.83
N ALA A 94 9.61 -10.76 -3.38
CA ALA A 94 9.08 -9.54 -2.76
C ALA A 94 9.98 -9.04 -1.60
N GLY A 95 10.48 -9.93 -0.75
CA GLY A 95 11.43 -9.57 0.32
C GLY A 95 12.72 -8.95 -0.22
N ARG A 96 13.28 -9.51 -1.31
CA ARG A 96 14.49 -8.99 -1.95
C ARG A 96 14.26 -7.65 -2.65
N VAL A 97 13.08 -7.45 -3.22
CA VAL A 97 12.69 -6.18 -3.84
C VAL A 97 12.62 -5.09 -2.79
N LEU A 98 11.98 -5.34 -1.64
CA LEU A 98 11.87 -4.37 -0.54
C LEU A 98 13.23 -3.96 0.06
N LEU A 99 14.27 -4.80 -0.08
CA LEU A 99 15.64 -4.51 0.35
C LEU A 99 16.42 -3.69 -0.69
N SER A 100 15.94 -3.63 -1.94
CA SER A 100 16.61 -2.92 -3.04
C SER A 100 16.27 -1.43 -3.05
N GLU A 101 17.09 -0.64 -3.77
CA GLU A 101 16.75 0.77 -4.05
C GLU A 101 16.01 0.91 -5.39
N ARG A 102 15.89 -0.19 -6.10
CA ARG A 102 15.32 -0.28 -7.43
C ARG A 102 13.81 -0.42 -7.37
N SER A 103 13.10 0.29 -8.23
CA SER A 103 11.65 0.15 -8.43
C SER A 103 10.79 0.56 -7.23
N LEU A 104 11.32 1.37 -6.30
CA LEU A 104 10.65 1.78 -5.07
C LEU A 104 10.68 3.29 -4.84
N TRP A 105 9.54 3.82 -4.39
CA TRP A 105 9.49 5.00 -3.54
C TRP A 105 9.81 4.55 -2.12
N ARG A 106 10.86 5.13 -1.53
CA ARG A 106 11.34 4.77 -0.18
C ARG A 106 10.89 5.81 0.83
N PHE A 107 9.58 5.89 1.03
CA PHE A 107 9.02 6.80 2.01
C PHE A 107 9.29 6.34 3.44
N TYR A 108 9.30 7.31 4.34
CA TYR A 108 9.32 7.11 5.79
C TYR A 108 8.25 8.02 6.41
N THR A 109 7.60 7.53 7.45
CA THR A 109 6.73 8.40 8.25
C THR A 109 7.56 9.41 9.03
N GLU A 110 6.92 10.45 9.55
CA GLU A 110 7.48 11.21 10.65
C GLU A 110 7.64 10.31 11.89
N ALA A 111 8.26 10.84 12.94
CA ALA A 111 8.44 10.11 14.18
C ALA A 111 7.07 9.78 14.81
N GLU A 112 6.77 8.49 14.99
CA GLU A 112 5.50 8.00 15.51
C GLU A 112 5.56 7.86 17.03
N PRO A 113 4.83 8.68 17.80
CA PRO A 113 4.96 8.73 19.27
C PRO A 113 4.68 7.38 19.93
N HIS A 114 3.64 6.66 19.48
CA HIS A 114 3.24 5.37 20.06
C HIS A 114 4.02 4.18 19.47
N MET A 115 4.93 4.43 18.55
CA MET A 115 5.82 3.43 17.96
C MET A 115 7.27 3.61 18.45
N ALA A 116 7.45 3.97 19.71
CA ALA A 116 8.75 4.25 20.32
C ALA A 116 9.54 5.37 19.59
N GLY A 117 8.86 6.37 19.05
CA GLY A 117 9.48 7.49 18.33
C GLY A 117 10.10 7.11 16.99
N ARG A 118 9.80 5.93 16.45
CA ARG A 118 10.41 5.46 15.20
C ARG A 118 9.79 6.15 13.97
N ARG A 119 10.62 6.39 12.96
CA ARG A 119 10.17 6.66 11.60
C ARG A 119 9.96 5.32 10.88
N MET A 120 8.76 5.07 10.40
CA MET A 120 8.36 3.79 9.81
C MET A 120 8.67 3.79 8.32
N TYR A 121 9.33 2.74 7.83
CA TYR A 121 9.57 2.56 6.39
C TYR A 121 8.26 2.21 5.65
N TRP A 122 7.90 3.03 4.65
CA TRP A 122 6.65 2.95 3.88
C TRP A 122 6.88 2.80 2.36
N PRO A 123 7.50 1.72 1.89
CA PRO A 123 7.81 1.55 0.48
C PRO A 123 6.54 1.50 -0.38
N ARG A 124 6.61 2.15 -1.54
CA ARG A 124 5.59 2.08 -2.61
C ARG A 124 6.27 1.69 -3.92
N GLY A 125 5.52 1.07 -4.84
CA GLY A 125 6.07 0.74 -6.15
C GLY A 125 6.33 1.99 -6.98
N ARG A 126 7.54 2.10 -7.57
CA ARG A 126 7.94 3.07 -8.58
C ARG A 126 8.35 2.30 -9.83
N VAL A 127 7.39 1.72 -10.48
CA VAL A 127 7.55 0.77 -11.59
C VAL A 127 6.19 0.55 -12.25
N VAL A 128 6.16 0.20 -13.52
CA VAL A 128 4.93 -0.20 -14.22
C VAL A 128 4.22 -1.31 -13.44
N GLY A 129 2.93 -1.11 -13.15
CA GLY A 129 2.12 -1.92 -12.25
C GLY A 129 2.14 -1.42 -10.80
N GLY A 130 2.98 -0.43 -10.46
CA GLY A 130 3.05 0.20 -9.14
C GLY A 130 3.25 -0.81 -8.00
N SER A 131 2.54 -0.61 -6.90
CA SER A 131 2.65 -1.50 -5.73
C SER A 131 2.15 -2.93 -5.99
N SER A 132 1.34 -3.20 -7.04
CA SER A 132 0.98 -4.57 -7.41
C SER A 132 2.18 -5.38 -7.94
N THR A 133 3.24 -4.70 -8.39
CA THR A 133 4.49 -5.33 -8.87
C THR A 133 5.45 -5.68 -7.74
N ILE A 134 5.26 -5.14 -6.52
CA ILE A 134 6.17 -5.36 -5.38
C ILE A 134 5.52 -5.99 -4.14
N ASN A 135 4.19 -6.09 -4.10
CA ASN A 135 3.43 -6.55 -2.92
C ASN A 135 3.56 -8.06 -2.66
N GLY A 136 2.95 -8.54 -1.57
CA GLY A 136 2.88 -9.97 -1.21
C GLY A 136 1.86 -10.78 -2.00
N MET A 137 1.18 -10.21 -3.00
CA MET A 137 0.21 -10.87 -3.89
C MET A 137 -1.04 -11.44 -3.20
N LEU A 138 -1.29 -11.13 -1.95
CA LEU A 138 -2.49 -11.62 -1.26
C LEU A 138 -3.75 -10.99 -1.86
N TRP A 139 -4.67 -11.86 -2.30
CA TRP A 139 -5.93 -11.43 -2.89
C TRP A 139 -7.05 -11.53 -1.85
N VAL A 140 -7.43 -10.36 -1.32
CA VAL A 140 -8.52 -10.22 -0.36
C VAL A 140 -9.40 -9.08 -0.84
N ARG A 141 -10.69 -9.34 -1.00
CA ARG A 141 -11.66 -8.36 -1.50
C ARG A 141 -12.14 -7.38 -0.43
N GLY A 142 -12.06 -7.77 0.84
CA GLY A 142 -12.65 -7.05 1.96
C GLY A 142 -14.02 -7.60 2.33
N GLU A 143 -14.51 -7.14 3.47
CA GLU A 143 -15.80 -7.56 4.02
C GLU A 143 -16.95 -6.82 3.32
N PRO A 144 -18.06 -7.49 2.95
CA PRO A 144 -19.23 -6.84 2.34
C PRO A 144 -19.74 -5.63 3.11
N ALA A 145 -19.82 -5.72 4.42
CA ALA A 145 -20.31 -4.65 5.29
C ALA A 145 -19.46 -3.35 5.23
N GLU A 146 -18.20 -3.42 4.81
CA GLU A 146 -17.39 -2.19 4.64
C GLU A 146 -17.83 -1.38 3.43
N TYR A 147 -18.21 -2.03 2.35
CA TYR A 147 -18.75 -1.38 1.16
C TYR A 147 -20.14 -0.80 1.42
N ASP A 148 -20.98 -1.54 2.16
CA ASP A 148 -22.29 -1.01 2.61
C ASP A 148 -22.12 0.22 3.49
N ALA A 149 -21.13 0.20 4.39
CA ALA A 149 -20.79 1.38 5.19
C ALA A 149 -20.32 2.58 4.32
N TRP A 150 -19.66 2.36 3.18
CA TRP A 150 -19.35 3.46 2.24
C TRP A 150 -20.62 4.05 1.63
N ARG A 151 -21.55 3.20 1.15
CA ARG A 151 -22.86 3.66 0.65
C ARG A 151 -23.60 4.46 1.70
N ASP A 152 -23.67 3.94 2.92
CA ASP A 152 -24.41 4.54 4.03
C ASP A 152 -23.77 5.86 4.52
N ALA A 153 -22.45 6.03 4.31
CA ALA A 153 -21.73 7.29 4.50
C ALA A 153 -21.89 8.28 3.33
N GLY A 154 -22.78 8.02 2.38
CA GLY A 154 -23.11 8.91 1.26
C GLY A 154 -22.42 8.63 -0.06
N CYS A 155 -21.57 7.59 -0.13
CA CYS A 155 -20.94 7.16 -1.38
C CYS A 155 -21.91 6.29 -2.19
N ARG A 156 -22.86 6.92 -2.87
CA ARG A 156 -23.92 6.23 -3.64
C ARG A 156 -23.32 5.31 -4.70
N GLY A 157 -23.87 4.08 -4.80
CA GLY A 157 -23.40 3.10 -5.75
C GLY A 157 -22.12 2.36 -5.31
N TRP A 158 -21.67 2.48 -4.05
CA TRP A 158 -20.49 1.79 -3.53
C TRP A 158 -20.84 0.74 -2.47
N GLY A 159 -22.12 0.35 -2.33
CA GLY A 159 -22.53 -0.81 -1.53
C GLY A 159 -22.00 -2.10 -2.12
N TYR A 160 -22.04 -3.19 -1.34
CA TYR A 160 -21.45 -4.46 -1.77
C TYR A 160 -22.06 -4.99 -3.07
N ASP A 161 -23.39 -4.91 -3.21
CA ASP A 161 -24.07 -5.35 -4.43
C ASP A 161 -23.67 -4.52 -5.65
N ASP A 162 -23.37 -3.22 -5.45
CA ASP A 162 -22.90 -2.34 -6.52
C ASP A 162 -21.46 -2.69 -6.97
N VAL A 163 -20.59 -3.07 -6.02
CA VAL A 163 -19.17 -3.30 -6.32
C VAL A 163 -18.84 -4.76 -6.64
N LEU A 164 -19.68 -5.72 -6.25
CA LEU A 164 -19.47 -7.15 -6.51
C LEU A 164 -19.27 -7.46 -8.01
N PRO A 165 -20.06 -6.92 -8.95
CA PRO A 165 -19.83 -7.14 -10.37
C PRO A 165 -18.42 -6.72 -10.83
N TRP A 166 -17.89 -5.62 -10.26
CA TRP A 166 -16.57 -5.10 -10.58
C TRP A 166 -15.44 -5.91 -9.94
N LEU A 167 -15.64 -6.38 -8.70
CA LEU A 167 -14.72 -7.32 -8.05
C LEU A 167 -14.62 -8.63 -8.84
N LYS A 168 -15.75 -9.13 -9.36
CA LYS A 168 -15.79 -10.31 -10.24
C LYS A 168 -15.10 -10.04 -11.57
N ARG A 169 -15.32 -8.85 -12.16
CA ARG A 169 -14.68 -8.44 -13.42
C ARG A 169 -13.15 -8.34 -13.34
N CYS A 170 -12.60 -8.07 -12.16
CA CYS A 170 -11.15 -8.01 -11.96
C CYS A 170 -10.47 -9.38 -12.02
N GLU A 171 -11.13 -10.46 -11.62
CA GLU A 171 -10.46 -11.71 -11.28
C GLU A 171 -10.88 -12.90 -12.15
N SER A 172 -9.95 -13.84 -12.27
CA SER A 172 -10.21 -15.20 -12.77
C SER A 172 -9.84 -16.19 -11.68
N CYS A 173 -10.85 -16.73 -10.99
CA CYS A 173 -10.74 -17.67 -9.88
C CYS A 173 -11.38 -18.98 -10.24
N ALA A 174 -10.59 -19.99 -10.61
CA ALA A 174 -11.11 -21.32 -10.94
C ALA A 174 -11.71 -21.99 -9.71
N GLY A 175 -12.89 -22.61 -9.87
CA GLY A 175 -13.57 -23.38 -8.80
C GLY A 175 -14.21 -22.54 -7.70
N GLY A 176 -14.33 -21.22 -7.88
CA GLY A 176 -15.11 -20.35 -6.98
C GLY A 176 -16.61 -20.42 -7.28
N ASP A 177 -17.45 -20.05 -6.29
CA ASP A 177 -18.89 -19.87 -6.50
C ASP A 177 -19.15 -18.76 -7.52
N PRO A 178 -19.78 -19.03 -8.68
CA PRO A 178 -20.04 -18.03 -9.71
C PRO A 178 -20.93 -16.87 -9.24
N ALA A 179 -21.72 -17.04 -8.18
CA ALA A 179 -22.49 -15.96 -7.58
C ALA A 179 -21.54 -14.90 -6.97
N GLN A 180 -20.44 -15.36 -6.37
CA GLN A 180 -19.49 -14.51 -5.64
C GLN A 180 -18.20 -14.24 -6.41
N ARG A 181 -17.74 -15.15 -7.28
CA ARG A 181 -16.41 -15.12 -7.88
C ARG A 181 -16.46 -14.91 -9.39
N GLY A 182 -15.46 -14.18 -9.91
CA GLY A 182 -15.23 -14.03 -11.33
C GLY A 182 -14.33 -15.14 -11.89
N THR A 183 -14.56 -15.54 -13.15
CA THR A 183 -13.81 -16.60 -13.83
C THR A 183 -13.08 -16.12 -15.08
N GLU A 184 -13.39 -14.90 -15.56
CA GLU A 184 -12.92 -14.38 -16.86
C GLU A 184 -12.14 -13.06 -16.75
N GLY A 185 -11.97 -12.56 -15.53
CA GLY A 185 -11.24 -11.31 -15.32
C GLY A 185 -9.73 -11.46 -15.58
N PRO A 186 -9.04 -10.33 -15.76
CA PRO A 186 -7.63 -10.34 -16.13
C PRO A 186 -6.69 -10.85 -15.04
N ILE A 187 -7.02 -10.69 -13.75
CA ILE A 187 -6.16 -11.12 -12.64
C ILE A 187 -6.39 -12.59 -12.31
N ASN A 188 -5.39 -13.43 -12.55
CA ASN A 188 -5.47 -14.85 -12.22
C ASN A 188 -5.26 -15.09 -10.72
N ILE A 189 -6.19 -15.82 -10.08
CA ILE A 189 -6.18 -16.13 -8.65
C ILE A 189 -5.92 -17.62 -8.44
N VAL A 190 -4.96 -17.91 -7.55
CA VAL A 190 -4.54 -19.29 -7.22
C VAL A 190 -4.57 -19.50 -5.72
N ARG A 191 -4.90 -20.72 -5.32
CA ARG A 191 -4.72 -21.27 -3.96
C ARG A 191 -3.58 -22.27 -4.01
N PHE A 192 -2.68 -22.22 -3.03
CA PHE A 192 -1.62 -23.21 -2.88
C PHE A 192 -1.98 -24.14 -1.74
N GLU A 193 -1.65 -25.43 -1.86
CA GLU A 193 -1.71 -26.34 -0.75
C GLU A 193 -0.74 -25.89 0.35
N PRO A 194 -1.22 -25.69 1.58
CA PRO A 194 -0.37 -25.25 2.69
C PRO A 194 0.64 -26.33 3.06
N ASP A 195 1.82 -25.91 3.49
CA ASP A 195 2.84 -26.78 4.02
C ASP A 195 2.47 -27.36 5.41
N VAL A 196 3.41 -28.03 6.05
CA VAL A 196 3.22 -28.63 7.38
C VAL A 196 2.84 -27.57 8.42
N LEU A 197 3.48 -26.39 8.37
CA LEU A 197 3.18 -25.29 9.30
C LEU A 197 1.85 -24.65 9.00
N GLY A 198 1.56 -24.36 7.72
CA GLY A 198 0.26 -23.82 7.29
C GLY A 198 -0.90 -24.73 7.66
N SER A 199 -0.75 -26.03 7.43
CA SER A 199 -1.75 -27.04 7.82
C SER A 199 -1.93 -27.14 9.34
N ALA A 200 -0.85 -27.05 10.11
CA ALA A 200 -0.91 -27.06 11.58
C ALA A 200 -1.59 -25.80 12.11
N PHE A 201 -1.25 -24.64 11.57
CA PHE A 201 -1.87 -23.37 11.94
C PHE A 201 -3.38 -23.35 11.61
N HIS A 202 -3.77 -23.86 10.44
CA HIS A 202 -5.20 -23.98 10.09
C HIS A 202 -5.96 -24.81 11.13
N ARG A 203 -5.45 -26.01 11.47
CA ARG A 203 -6.07 -26.86 12.49
C ARG A 203 -6.11 -26.19 13.86
N ALA A 204 -5.01 -25.55 14.26
CA ALA A 204 -4.93 -24.83 15.54
C ALA A 204 -5.95 -23.68 15.64
N CYS A 205 -6.20 -22.96 14.54
CA CYS A 205 -7.27 -21.97 14.51
C CYS A 205 -8.64 -22.59 14.75
N VAL A 206 -8.93 -23.76 14.13
CA VAL A 206 -10.20 -24.48 14.34
C VAL A 206 -10.30 -25.00 15.78
N GLU A 207 -9.22 -25.55 16.33
CA GLU A 207 -9.14 -25.97 17.73
C GLU A 207 -9.34 -24.80 18.72
N ALA A 208 -8.94 -23.59 18.34
CA ALA A 208 -9.16 -22.36 19.11
C ALA A 208 -10.57 -21.78 18.95
N GLY A 209 -11.46 -22.43 18.18
CA GLY A 209 -12.85 -22.02 17.98
C GLY A 209 -13.09 -21.08 16.79
N ILE A 210 -12.09 -20.85 15.94
CA ILE A 210 -12.26 -20.05 14.72
C ILE A 210 -12.82 -20.97 13.62
N PRO A 211 -13.96 -20.63 12.97
CA PRO A 211 -14.54 -21.48 11.95
C PRO A 211 -13.63 -21.63 10.74
N ALA A 212 -13.64 -22.78 10.08
CA ALA A 212 -12.99 -22.94 8.79
C ALA A 212 -13.83 -22.29 7.69
N THR A 213 -13.16 -21.62 6.74
CA THR A 213 -13.81 -21.10 5.52
C THR A 213 -13.14 -21.66 4.28
N ALA A 214 -13.95 -22.15 3.35
CA ALA A 214 -13.46 -22.60 2.04
C ALA A 214 -13.06 -21.42 1.14
N ASP A 215 -13.72 -20.27 1.30
CA ASP A 215 -13.49 -19.06 0.52
C ASP A 215 -13.86 -17.80 1.29
N TYR A 216 -12.89 -17.14 1.89
CA TYR A 216 -13.06 -15.85 2.60
C TYR A 216 -13.37 -14.65 1.67
N ASN A 217 -13.25 -14.83 0.34
CA ASN A 217 -13.71 -13.87 -0.68
C ASN A 217 -15.09 -14.24 -1.24
N GLY A 218 -15.73 -15.29 -0.70
CA GLY A 218 -17.08 -15.74 -1.02
C GLY A 218 -18.12 -15.19 -0.04
N ALA A 219 -19.16 -16.00 0.21
CA ALA A 219 -20.25 -15.61 1.10
C ALA A 219 -19.85 -15.56 2.59
N GLN A 220 -18.84 -16.33 3.01
CA GLN A 220 -18.39 -16.41 4.40
C GLN A 220 -17.03 -15.71 4.57
N TYR A 221 -17.05 -14.49 5.12
CA TYR A 221 -15.85 -13.71 5.35
C TYR A 221 -15.07 -14.18 6.59
N GLU A 222 -15.77 -14.44 7.71
CA GLU A 222 -15.17 -14.91 8.96
C GLU A 222 -14.62 -16.32 8.82
N GLY A 223 -13.40 -16.55 9.35
CA GLY A 223 -12.86 -17.89 9.47
C GLY A 223 -11.38 -18.01 9.08
N VAL A 224 -10.84 -19.22 9.29
CA VAL A 224 -9.50 -19.59 8.83
C VAL A 224 -9.59 -20.24 7.45
N GLY A 225 -8.78 -19.75 6.51
CA GLY A 225 -8.75 -20.23 5.14
C GLY A 225 -7.37 -20.15 4.49
N ILE A 226 -7.22 -20.90 3.41
CA ILE A 226 -6.01 -20.91 2.59
C ILE A 226 -5.93 -19.60 1.81
N LEU A 227 -4.79 -18.92 1.89
CA LEU A 227 -4.57 -17.66 1.21
C LEU A 227 -4.63 -17.80 -0.31
N GLN A 228 -5.35 -16.87 -0.92
CA GLN A 228 -5.46 -16.71 -2.35
C GLN A 228 -4.44 -15.67 -2.83
N THR A 229 -3.77 -15.95 -3.93
CA THR A 229 -2.73 -15.07 -4.46
C THR A 229 -2.96 -14.76 -5.94
N ASN A 230 -2.64 -13.53 -6.33
CA ASN A 230 -2.66 -13.14 -7.73
C ASN A 230 -1.35 -13.56 -8.42
N THR A 231 -1.28 -14.86 -8.73
CA THR A 231 -0.16 -15.48 -9.45
C THR A 231 -0.66 -16.27 -10.67
N LYS A 232 0.20 -16.44 -11.67
CA LYS A 232 -0.08 -17.25 -12.87
C LYS A 232 1.17 -18.03 -13.25
N ARG A 233 1.06 -19.35 -13.33
CA ARG A 233 2.19 -20.25 -13.66
C ARG A 233 3.43 -20.00 -12.76
N GLY A 234 3.20 -19.83 -11.45
CA GLY A 234 4.25 -19.60 -10.47
C GLY A 234 4.93 -18.23 -10.53
N LEU A 235 4.37 -17.27 -11.26
CA LEU A 235 4.85 -15.90 -11.36
C LEU A 235 3.78 -14.91 -10.87
N ARG A 236 4.19 -13.74 -10.38
CA ARG A 236 3.32 -12.62 -10.06
C ARG A 236 2.44 -12.27 -11.25
N HIS A 237 1.18 -11.96 -11.00
CA HIS A 237 0.23 -11.52 -12.00
C HIS A 237 -0.51 -10.26 -11.51
N GLY A 238 0.17 -9.12 -11.61
CA GLY A 238 -0.29 -7.81 -11.15
C GLY A 238 -0.85 -6.94 -12.27
N GLY A 239 -0.94 -5.63 -12.02
CA GLY A 239 -1.51 -4.65 -12.97
C GLY A 239 -0.77 -4.62 -14.31
N ARG A 240 0.55 -4.79 -14.28
CA ARG A 240 1.34 -4.88 -15.51
C ARG A 240 0.94 -6.09 -16.36
N GLU A 241 1.05 -7.30 -15.80
CA GLU A 241 0.86 -8.55 -16.53
C GLU A 241 -0.60 -8.79 -16.93
N ALA A 242 -1.53 -8.31 -16.12
CA ALA A 242 -2.95 -8.55 -16.31
C ALA A 242 -3.63 -7.52 -17.21
N TYR A 243 -3.20 -6.25 -17.15
CA TYR A 243 -3.86 -5.15 -17.84
C TYR A 243 -2.98 -4.48 -18.90
N LEU A 244 -1.74 -4.10 -18.57
CA LEU A 244 -0.93 -3.29 -19.47
C LEU A 244 -0.21 -4.11 -20.55
N ASP A 245 0.37 -5.27 -20.22
CA ASP A 245 1.04 -6.11 -21.22
C ASP A 245 0.07 -6.57 -22.33
N PRO A 246 -1.20 -6.98 -22.05
CA PRO A 246 -2.18 -7.29 -23.10
C PRO A 246 -2.64 -6.08 -23.94
N ALA A 247 -2.55 -4.87 -23.39
CA ALA A 247 -2.96 -3.64 -24.07
C ALA A 247 -1.79 -2.92 -24.77
N ARG A 248 -0.57 -3.40 -24.62
CA ARG A 248 0.67 -2.72 -25.04
C ARG A 248 0.69 -2.29 -26.50
N ASP A 249 0.18 -3.14 -27.39
CA ASP A 249 0.25 -2.93 -28.84
C ASP A 249 -0.96 -2.17 -29.40
N ARG A 250 -1.84 -1.65 -28.54
CA ARG A 250 -2.96 -0.82 -28.96
C ARG A 250 -2.45 0.56 -29.41
N ALA A 251 -2.78 0.95 -30.62
CA ALA A 251 -2.38 2.26 -31.18
C ALA A 251 -2.89 3.46 -30.36
N THR A 252 -3.97 3.26 -29.59
CA THR A 252 -4.60 4.29 -28.76
C THR A 252 -4.09 4.34 -27.31
N LEU A 253 -3.12 3.51 -26.94
CA LEU A 253 -2.50 3.52 -25.59
C LEU A 253 -1.02 3.87 -25.67
N THR A 254 -0.65 4.98 -25.09
CA THR A 254 0.74 5.36 -24.87
C THR A 254 1.10 5.20 -23.39
N VAL A 255 2.11 4.39 -23.08
CA VAL A 255 2.66 4.26 -21.72
C VAL A 255 4.03 4.93 -21.68
N ARG A 256 4.14 6.02 -20.93
CA ARG A 256 5.37 6.80 -20.79
C ARG A 256 5.95 6.55 -19.40
N THR A 257 7.10 5.88 -19.35
CA THR A 257 7.82 5.55 -18.13
C THR A 257 8.93 6.54 -17.82
N GLY A 258 9.41 6.62 -16.58
CA GLY A 258 10.34 7.65 -16.13
C GLY A 258 9.74 9.06 -16.24
N ALA A 259 8.41 9.16 -16.17
CA ALA A 259 7.64 10.38 -16.34
C ALA A 259 6.96 10.74 -15.01
N ARG A 260 7.64 11.52 -14.19
CA ARG A 260 7.13 11.97 -12.89
C ARG A 260 6.26 13.20 -13.05
N ALA A 261 4.97 13.07 -12.73
CA ALA A 261 4.06 14.21 -12.70
C ALA A 261 4.44 15.16 -11.55
N HIS A 262 4.50 16.46 -11.85
CA HIS A 262 4.86 17.51 -10.92
C HIS A 262 3.68 18.42 -10.59
N ARG A 263 2.80 18.69 -11.56
CA ARG A 263 1.66 19.59 -11.37
C ARG A 263 0.54 19.27 -12.36
N ILE A 264 -0.69 19.38 -11.91
CA ILE A 264 -1.88 19.42 -12.78
C ILE A 264 -2.14 20.88 -13.11
N ARG A 265 -2.21 21.22 -14.39
CA ARG A 265 -2.63 22.57 -14.82
C ARG A 265 -4.13 22.69 -14.81
N VAL A 266 -4.62 23.72 -14.15
CA VAL A 266 -6.03 24.07 -14.10
C VAL A 266 -6.21 25.43 -14.73
N ASP A 267 -7.05 25.51 -15.76
CA ASP A 267 -7.46 26.76 -16.40
C ASP A 267 -8.97 26.93 -16.23
N LYS A 268 -9.38 28.11 -15.73
CA LYS A 268 -10.79 28.48 -15.51
C LYS A 268 -11.61 27.39 -14.78
N GLY A 269 -11.00 26.77 -13.76
CA GLY A 269 -11.64 25.73 -12.94
C GLY A 269 -11.69 24.34 -13.59
N ARG A 270 -10.96 24.12 -14.71
CA ARG A 270 -10.88 22.84 -15.39
C ARG A 270 -9.43 22.36 -15.48
N ALA A 271 -9.17 21.09 -15.18
CA ALA A 271 -7.88 20.45 -15.45
C ALA A 271 -7.69 20.31 -16.96
N VAL A 272 -6.58 20.87 -17.47
CA VAL A 272 -6.28 20.91 -18.91
C VAL A 272 -5.06 20.09 -19.31
N GLY A 273 -4.34 19.54 -18.35
CA GLY A 273 -3.17 18.69 -18.61
C GLY A 273 -2.26 18.53 -17.41
N VAL A 274 -1.10 17.94 -17.63
CA VAL A 274 -0.12 17.57 -16.60
C VAL A 274 1.26 18.04 -16.99
N GLU A 275 1.92 18.74 -16.05
CA GLU A 275 3.35 18.99 -16.11
C GLU A 275 4.07 17.79 -15.49
N TYR A 276 5.07 17.30 -16.19
CA TYR A 276 5.85 16.16 -15.73
C TYR A 276 7.33 16.33 -16.09
N ARG A 277 8.18 15.61 -15.37
CA ARG A 277 9.61 15.55 -15.64
C ARG A 277 9.96 14.17 -16.20
N THR A 278 10.76 14.14 -17.26
CA THR A 278 11.33 12.90 -17.80
C THR A 278 12.66 12.61 -17.13
N GLU A 279 12.88 11.34 -16.77
CA GLU A 279 14.16 10.88 -16.20
C GLU A 279 15.07 10.22 -17.26
N HIS A 280 14.60 10.15 -18.51
CA HIS A 280 15.33 9.55 -19.63
C HIS A 280 15.91 10.63 -20.56
N GLY A 281 17.20 10.49 -20.88
CA GLY A 281 17.91 11.40 -21.77
C GLY A 281 19.07 12.16 -21.10
N THR A 282 19.72 13.03 -21.83
CA THR A 282 20.90 13.83 -21.38
C THR A 282 20.53 15.00 -20.46
N GLY A 283 19.27 15.16 -20.09
CA GLY A 283 18.76 16.20 -19.19
C GLY A 283 17.36 15.86 -18.71
N ALA A 284 17.07 16.18 -17.44
CA ALA A 284 15.74 16.09 -16.89
C ALA A 284 14.90 17.26 -17.43
N GLU A 285 14.08 17.02 -18.44
CA GLU A 285 13.24 18.05 -19.06
C GLU A 285 11.88 18.12 -18.38
N ARG A 286 11.42 19.34 -18.11
CA ARG A 286 10.02 19.59 -17.73
C ARG A 286 9.18 19.68 -19.00
N ARG A 287 8.12 18.89 -19.07
CA ARG A 287 7.21 18.80 -20.21
C ARG A 287 5.77 19.04 -19.77
N PHE A 288 4.93 19.45 -20.70
CA PHE A 288 3.51 19.59 -20.50
C PHE A 288 2.75 18.79 -21.55
N VAL A 289 1.77 18.01 -21.12
CA VAL A 289 0.85 17.27 -22.00
C VAL A 289 -0.59 17.70 -21.73
N ARG A 290 -1.38 17.87 -22.78
CA ARG A 290 -2.79 18.29 -22.71
C ARG A 290 -3.73 17.11 -22.59
N ALA A 291 -4.80 17.26 -21.81
CA ALA A 291 -5.95 16.36 -21.76
C ALA A 291 -7.16 17.05 -22.40
N ARG A 292 -7.75 16.45 -23.46
CA ARG A 292 -8.98 16.97 -24.08
C ARG A 292 -10.19 16.81 -23.18
N HIS A 293 -10.28 15.69 -22.47
CA HIS A 293 -11.42 15.35 -21.62
C HIS A 293 -11.08 15.42 -20.15
N GLU A 294 -10.23 14.52 -19.67
CA GLU A 294 -9.93 14.44 -18.24
C GLU A 294 -8.47 14.07 -17.93
N VAL A 295 -8.01 14.55 -16.78
CA VAL A 295 -6.83 14.05 -16.06
C VAL A 295 -7.31 13.12 -14.95
N ILE A 296 -6.74 11.90 -14.88
CA ILE A 296 -7.08 10.91 -13.86
C ILE A 296 -5.83 10.64 -13.00
N VAL A 297 -5.90 11.01 -11.72
CA VAL A 297 -4.82 10.77 -10.76
C VAL A 297 -4.99 9.38 -10.15
N SER A 298 -4.00 8.51 -10.37
CA SER A 298 -3.92 7.14 -9.83
C SER A 298 -2.54 6.89 -9.21
N ALA A 299 -1.97 7.93 -8.57
CA ALA A 299 -0.61 7.93 -8.07
C ALA A 299 -0.47 7.26 -6.68
N GLY A 300 -1.57 6.76 -6.12
CA GLY A 300 -1.63 6.06 -4.83
C GLY A 300 -1.73 7.00 -3.64
N THR A 301 -2.00 6.42 -2.48
CA THR A 301 -2.36 7.12 -1.23
C THR A 301 -1.33 8.17 -0.78
N VAL A 302 -0.06 8.05 -1.19
CA VAL A 302 0.98 9.02 -0.83
C VAL A 302 1.11 10.13 -1.89
N GLN A 303 1.17 9.76 -3.16
CA GLN A 303 1.49 10.71 -4.22
C GLN A 303 0.24 11.41 -4.80
N SER A 304 -0.96 10.84 -4.65
CA SER A 304 -2.19 11.49 -5.13
C SER A 304 -2.50 12.78 -4.36
N PRO A 305 -2.57 12.80 -3.01
CA PRO A 305 -2.74 14.05 -2.29
C PRO A 305 -1.55 15.01 -2.50
N HIS A 306 -0.32 14.50 -2.54
CA HIS A 306 0.88 15.29 -2.79
C HIS A 306 0.79 16.05 -4.12
N LEU A 307 0.39 15.37 -5.21
CA LEU A 307 0.23 16.00 -6.52
C LEU A 307 -0.91 17.03 -6.53
N LEU A 308 -2.02 16.76 -5.83
CA LEU A 308 -3.11 17.72 -5.70
C LEU A 308 -2.65 19.00 -4.98
N GLU A 309 -1.97 18.87 -3.85
CA GLU A 309 -1.45 20.02 -3.09
C GLU A 309 -0.40 20.83 -3.90
N LEU A 310 0.53 20.18 -4.60
CA LEU A 310 1.47 20.83 -5.53
C LEU A 310 0.76 21.59 -6.65
N SER A 311 -0.46 21.17 -6.98
CA SER A 311 -1.31 21.79 -8.01
C SER A 311 -2.23 22.90 -7.47
N GLY A 312 -2.11 23.24 -6.18
CA GLY A 312 -2.95 24.26 -5.54
C GLY A 312 -4.33 23.74 -5.13
N ILE A 313 -4.55 22.42 -5.12
CA ILE A 313 -5.80 21.76 -4.73
C ILE A 313 -5.61 21.15 -3.34
N GLY A 314 -6.17 21.78 -2.31
CA GLY A 314 -5.97 21.38 -0.93
C GLY A 314 -6.42 22.46 0.05
N ASP A 315 -5.97 22.34 1.31
CA ASP A 315 -6.23 23.36 2.31
C ASP A 315 -5.42 24.64 2.01
N ARG A 316 -6.11 25.74 1.79
CA ARG A 316 -5.52 27.04 1.47
C ARG A 316 -4.49 27.50 2.51
N GLU A 317 -4.80 27.31 3.79
CA GLU A 317 -3.93 27.74 4.88
C GLU A 317 -2.65 26.89 4.94
N ARG A 318 -2.76 25.62 4.60
CA ARG A 318 -1.61 24.70 4.50
C ARG A 318 -0.72 24.99 3.29
N LEU A 319 -1.30 25.37 2.16
CA LEU A 319 -0.56 25.67 0.92
C LEU A 319 0.16 27.03 0.96
N ALA A 320 -0.39 28.00 1.67
CA ALA A 320 0.14 29.38 1.71
C ALA A 320 1.61 29.50 2.16
N PRO A 321 2.09 28.76 3.20
CA PRO A 321 3.51 28.83 3.61
C PRO A 321 4.50 28.37 2.53
N PHE A 322 4.06 27.56 1.57
CA PHE A 322 4.88 27.08 0.45
C PHE A 322 4.82 28.00 -0.77
N GLY A 323 4.06 29.11 -0.72
CA GLY A 323 3.86 30.02 -1.85
C GLY A 323 3.00 29.44 -2.96
N ILE A 324 2.23 28.37 -2.69
CA ILE A 324 1.34 27.71 -3.66
C ILE A 324 -0.01 28.43 -3.66
N ALA A 325 -0.36 29.00 -4.81
CA ALA A 325 -1.67 29.64 -4.99
C ALA A 325 -2.81 28.61 -4.92
N SER A 326 -3.86 28.89 -4.14
CA SER A 326 -5.01 28.01 -4.02
C SER A 326 -5.85 28.05 -5.30
N VAL A 327 -5.96 26.90 -5.98
CA VAL A 327 -6.83 26.66 -7.14
C VAL A 327 -8.21 26.20 -6.68
N ALA A 328 -8.25 25.27 -5.72
CA ALA A 328 -9.47 24.81 -5.10
C ALA A 328 -9.22 24.51 -3.61
N HIS A 329 -10.07 25.08 -2.74
CA HIS A 329 -9.98 24.83 -1.30
C HIS A 329 -10.69 23.52 -0.96
N LEU A 330 -9.89 22.46 -0.75
CA LEU A 330 -10.34 21.12 -0.36
C LEU A 330 -9.55 20.66 0.87
N PRO A 331 -10.00 21.00 2.09
CA PRO A 331 -9.24 20.73 3.32
C PRO A 331 -9.05 19.24 3.63
N GLY A 332 -9.81 18.36 2.99
CA GLY A 332 -9.68 16.92 3.15
C GLY A 332 -8.52 16.27 2.35
N VAL A 333 -7.86 17.02 1.45
CA VAL A 333 -6.71 16.49 0.73
C VAL A 333 -5.56 16.21 1.71
N GLY A 334 -5.06 14.97 1.67
CA GLY A 334 -4.02 14.49 2.58
C GLY A 334 -4.50 14.01 3.94
N GLU A 335 -5.74 14.30 4.33
CA GLU A 335 -6.31 13.93 5.62
C GLU A 335 -6.89 12.50 5.62
N ASN A 336 -7.33 11.99 6.78
CA ASN A 336 -7.96 10.67 6.95
C ASN A 336 -7.09 9.47 6.53
N CYS A 337 -5.76 9.62 6.52
CA CYS A 337 -4.86 8.50 6.24
C CYS A 337 -5.06 7.38 7.27
N ARG A 338 -5.29 6.15 6.82
CA ARG A 338 -5.37 4.96 7.67
C ARG A 338 -4.51 3.86 7.10
N ASP A 339 -3.90 3.08 7.97
CA ASP A 339 -3.13 1.90 7.58
C ASP A 339 -3.24 0.80 8.64
N HIS A 340 -3.04 -0.44 8.25
CA HIS A 340 -2.97 -1.56 9.18
C HIS A 340 -1.59 -1.64 9.83
N LEU A 341 -1.55 -1.60 11.15
CA LEU A 341 -0.34 -1.86 11.93
C LEU A 341 -0.18 -3.36 12.18
N HIS A 342 0.80 -3.96 11.52
CA HIS A 342 1.10 -5.38 11.65
C HIS A 342 2.05 -5.64 12.82
N THR A 343 1.67 -6.56 13.71
CA THR A 343 2.50 -7.03 14.81
C THR A 343 2.73 -8.53 14.70
N ARG A 344 3.80 -9.05 15.34
CA ARG A 344 4.19 -10.46 15.17
C ARG A 344 4.67 -11.06 16.48
N ILE A 345 4.28 -12.31 16.73
CA ILE A 345 4.92 -13.21 17.70
C ILE A 345 5.80 -14.18 16.90
N SER A 346 7.04 -14.36 17.29
CA SER A 346 7.98 -15.28 16.66
C SER A 346 8.19 -16.51 17.52
N PHE A 347 8.26 -17.68 16.90
CA PHE A 347 8.41 -18.98 17.53
C PHE A 347 9.59 -19.74 16.95
N GLU A 348 10.27 -20.50 17.80
CA GLU A 348 11.23 -21.53 17.39
C GLU A 348 10.49 -22.84 17.11
N CYS A 349 10.75 -23.45 15.94
CA CYS A 349 10.09 -24.67 15.48
C CYS A 349 10.88 -25.91 15.88
N THR A 350 10.19 -27.00 16.24
CA THR A 350 10.79 -28.30 16.57
C THR A 350 11.37 -29.02 15.35
N ARG A 351 11.04 -28.59 14.12
CA ARG A 351 11.42 -29.25 12.87
C ARG A 351 12.01 -28.27 11.87
N PRO A 352 12.98 -28.68 11.03
CA PRO A 352 13.56 -27.82 10.01
C PRO A 352 12.68 -27.71 8.75
N VAL A 353 11.46 -27.19 8.93
CA VAL A 353 10.42 -27.04 7.89
C VAL A 353 10.14 -25.58 7.53
N THR A 354 10.99 -24.67 7.98
CA THR A 354 10.81 -23.22 7.81
C THR A 354 11.65 -22.67 6.64
N LEU A 355 11.33 -21.49 6.17
CA LEU A 355 12.18 -20.79 5.20
C LEU A 355 13.55 -20.45 5.76
N ASN A 356 13.69 -20.26 7.08
CA ASN A 356 14.99 -20.06 7.72
C ASN A 356 15.94 -21.24 7.45
N ASP A 357 15.42 -22.47 7.52
CA ASP A 357 16.21 -23.69 7.25
C ASP A 357 16.63 -23.82 5.79
N ILE A 358 15.75 -23.35 4.88
CA ILE A 358 16.04 -23.41 3.44
C ILE A 358 17.05 -22.32 3.10
N LEU A 359 16.81 -21.08 3.55
CA LEU A 359 17.63 -19.93 3.22
C LEU A 359 18.96 -19.89 3.99
N GLY A 360 19.04 -20.59 5.13
CA GLY A 360 20.28 -20.77 5.89
C GLY A 360 21.21 -21.87 5.33
N HIS A 361 20.78 -22.67 4.34
CA HIS A 361 21.55 -23.82 3.85
C HIS A 361 21.74 -23.79 2.32
N PRO A 362 22.98 -23.62 1.81
CA PRO A 362 23.24 -23.43 0.37
C PRO A 362 22.66 -24.53 -0.53
N LEU A 363 22.77 -25.80 -0.13
CA LEU A 363 22.24 -26.92 -0.93
C LEU A 363 20.69 -26.86 -1.01
N ARG A 364 20.01 -26.55 0.09
CA ARG A 364 18.54 -26.41 0.11
C ARG A 364 18.08 -25.21 -0.74
N GLN A 365 18.82 -24.09 -0.71
CA GLN A 365 18.59 -22.97 -1.62
C GLN A 365 18.72 -23.38 -3.08
N ALA A 366 19.80 -24.12 -3.42
CA ALA A 366 20.04 -24.59 -4.79
C ALA A 366 18.91 -25.53 -5.26
N LEU A 367 18.47 -26.49 -4.42
CA LEU A 367 17.35 -27.39 -4.72
C LEU A 367 16.03 -26.64 -4.86
N MET A 368 15.75 -25.67 -4.00
CA MET A 368 14.57 -24.78 -4.11
C MET A 368 14.60 -24.01 -5.44
N GLY A 369 15.75 -23.43 -5.79
CA GLY A 369 15.94 -22.72 -7.05
C GLY A 369 15.75 -23.62 -8.26
N LEU A 370 16.35 -24.83 -8.26
CA LEU A 370 16.21 -25.80 -9.34
C LEU A 370 14.76 -26.27 -9.51
N ARG A 371 14.07 -26.59 -8.43
CA ARG A 371 12.64 -26.93 -8.45
C ARG A 371 11.82 -25.81 -9.08
N TYR A 372 12.09 -24.57 -8.71
CA TYR A 372 11.38 -23.44 -9.27
C TYR A 372 11.70 -23.22 -10.75
N LEU A 373 12.95 -23.37 -11.16
CA LEU A 373 13.34 -23.23 -12.57
C LEU A 373 12.66 -24.26 -13.47
N LEU A 374 12.59 -25.52 -13.00
CA LEU A 374 12.05 -26.63 -13.80
C LEU A 374 10.51 -26.67 -13.79
N TRP A 375 9.87 -26.43 -12.65
CA TRP A 375 8.43 -26.67 -12.48
C TRP A 375 7.62 -25.45 -12.04
N ARG A 376 8.26 -24.31 -11.70
CA ARG A 376 7.58 -23.12 -11.19
C ARG A 376 6.72 -23.41 -9.94
N THR A 377 7.18 -24.30 -9.08
CA THR A 377 6.50 -24.74 -7.86
C THR A 377 7.42 -24.60 -6.63
N GLY A 378 6.86 -24.88 -5.44
CA GLY A 378 7.57 -24.80 -4.17
C GLY A 378 7.64 -23.38 -3.60
N PRO A 379 8.46 -23.13 -2.57
CA PRO A 379 8.45 -21.88 -1.82
C PRO A 379 8.69 -20.62 -2.66
N MET A 380 9.45 -20.71 -3.75
CA MET A 380 9.67 -19.56 -4.63
C MET A 380 8.42 -19.14 -5.43
N ALA A 381 7.46 -20.06 -5.63
CA ALA A 381 6.21 -19.79 -6.33
C ALA A 381 5.09 -19.27 -5.38
N ALA A 382 5.35 -19.27 -4.08
CA ALA A 382 4.41 -18.83 -3.04
C ALA A 382 4.91 -17.56 -2.33
N CYS A 383 4.02 -16.88 -1.62
CA CYS A 383 4.42 -15.86 -0.66
C CYS A 383 4.81 -16.52 0.67
N THR A 384 5.34 -15.74 1.61
CA THR A 384 5.75 -16.25 2.93
C THR A 384 4.58 -16.61 3.85
N ALA A 385 3.34 -16.25 3.48
CA ALA A 385 2.12 -16.57 4.20
C ALA A 385 1.24 -17.48 3.35
N GLU A 386 0.68 -18.55 3.93
CA GLU A 386 -0.10 -19.56 3.23
C GLU A 386 -1.53 -19.67 3.76
N VAL A 387 -1.71 -19.36 5.04
CA VAL A 387 -3.00 -19.44 5.74
C VAL A 387 -3.21 -18.19 6.57
N HIS A 388 -4.44 -17.71 6.60
CA HIS A 388 -4.86 -16.63 7.49
C HIS A 388 -6.19 -16.95 8.16
N ALA A 389 -6.47 -16.25 9.25
CA ALA A 389 -7.77 -16.20 9.88
C ALA A 389 -8.28 -14.77 9.95
N LEU A 390 -9.54 -14.57 9.62
CA LEU A 390 -10.31 -13.38 9.89
C LEU A 390 -11.18 -13.72 11.10
N ALA A 391 -10.86 -13.17 12.25
CA ALA A 391 -11.33 -13.66 13.54
C ALA A 391 -11.82 -12.53 14.46
N LYS A 392 -12.59 -12.91 15.44
CA LYS A 392 -13.03 -12.04 16.53
C LYS A 392 -12.08 -12.19 17.72
N THR A 393 -11.60 -11.07 18.25
CA THR A 393 -10.82 -11.08 19.50
C THR A 393 -11.69 -11.38 20.71
N ASP A 394 -12.98 -11.01 20.64
CA ASP A 394 -14.03 -11.29 21.59
C ASP A 394 -15.23 -11.94 20.87
N PRO A 395 -15.73 -13.11 21.34
CA PRO A 395 -16.88 -13.79 20.74
C PRO A 395 -18.16 -12.95 20.68
N SER A 396 -18.30 -11.94 21.54
CA SER A 396 -19.48 -11.05 21.56
C SER A 396 -19.52 -10.04 20.41
N LEU A 397 -18.43 -9.88 19.66
CA LEU A 397 -18.40 -9.02 18.49
C LEU A 397 -19.29 -9.57 17.37
N ASP A 398 -19.98 -8.69 16.67
CA ASP A 398 -20.86 -9.09 15.56
C ASP A 398 -20.07 -9.64 14.36
N ARG A 399 -18.84 -9.15 14.16
CA ARG A 399 -17.99 -9.48 13.00
C ARG A 399 -16.50 -9.49 13.34
N PRO A 400 -15.65 -10.13 12.53
CA PRO A 400 -14.21 -10.17 12.73
C PRO A 400 -13.61 -8.77 12.89
N ASP A 401 -12.72 -8.61 13.86
CA ASP A 401 -12.02 -7.36 14.13
C ASP A 401 -10.51 -7.45 13.88
N VAL A 402 -9.97 -8.66 13.71
CA VAL A 402 -8.55 -8.90 13.45
C VAL A 402 -8.31 -9.87 12.31
N LYS A 403 -7.20 -9.64 11.59
CA LYS A 403 -6.60 -10.65 10.73
C LYS A 403 -5.38 -11.24 11.41
N ILE A 404 -5.27 -12.56 11.39
CA ILE A 404 -4.12 -13.32 11.87
C ILE A 404 -3.57 -14.13 10.70
N GLN A 405 -2.26 -14.09 10.47
CA GLN A 405 -1.63 -14.86 9.41
C GLN A 405 -0.29 -15.44 9.84
N MET A 406 -0.02 -16.66 9.43
CA MET A 406 1.24 -17.31 9.69
C MET A 406 2.24 -17.01 8.57
N HIS A 407 3.49 -16.78 8.95
CA HIS A 407 4.62 -16.62 8.07
C HIS A 407 5.63 -17.73 8.34
N THR A 408 6.07 -18.41 7.30
CA THR A 408 6.99 -19.55 7.39
C THR A 408 8.44 -19.16 7.66
N LEU A 409 8.67 -17.93 8.09
CA LEU A 409 9.99 -17.41 8.48
C LEU A 409 9.93 -16.54 9.72
N SER A 410 11.06 -16.41 10.42
CA SER A 410 11.30 -15.40 11.46
C SER A 410 12.63 -14.68 11.25
N ALA A 411 12.73 -13.48 11.80
CA ALA A 411 13.92 -12.62 11.67
C ALA A 411 14.16 -11.83 12.95
N GLU A 412 15.42 -11.48 13.22
CA GLU A 412 15.81 -10.72 14.41
C GLU A 412 15.20 -9.32 14.44
N ASP A 413 15.23 -8.63 13.31
CA ASP A 413 14.61 -7.31 13.15
C ASP A 413 13.80 -7.23 11.85
N PRO A 414 12.51 -7.58 11.89
CA PRO A 414 11.65 -7.54 10.72
C PRO A 414 11.28 -6.12 10.25
N ARG A 415 11.66 -5.07 10.99
CA ARG A 415 11.34 -3.66 10.71
C ARG A 415 12.30 -3.02 9.73
N ASP A 416 13.57 -3.39 9.78
CA ASP A 416 14.60 -2.79 8.94
C ASP A 416 14.91 -3.72 7.75
N PRO A 417 14.44 -3.38 6.54
CA PRO A 417 14.71 -4.17 5.37
C PRO A 417 16.21 -4.22 5.00
N LYS A 418 17.01 -3.25 5.45
CA LYS A 418 18.46 -3.26 5.22
C LYS A 418 19.20 -4.20 6.17
N ARG A 419 18.55 -4.58 7.27
CA ARG A 419 19.09 -5.42 8.34
C ARG A 419 18.28 -6.69 8.56
N LEU A 420 17.50 -7.13 7.57
CA LEU A 420 16.74 -8.37 7.69
C LEU A 420 17.72 -9.54 7.89
N VAL A 421 17.90 -9.90 9.14
CA VAL A 421 18.72 -11.04 9.57
C VAL A 421 17.75 -12.14 10.00
N LEU A 422 17.73 -13.23 9.26
CA LEU A 422 16.92 -14.40 9.63
C LEU A 422 17.48 -15.02 10.90
N ASP A 423 16.58 -15.47 11.77
CA ASP A 423 16.97 -16.27 12.94
C ASP A 423 17.74 -17.52 12.49
N LYS A 424 18.77 -17.90 13.23
CA LYS A 424 19.65 -19.05 12.90
C LYS A 424 19.07 -20.42 13.27
N PHE A 425 17.86 -20.42 13.83
CA PHE A 425 17.09 -21.63 14.15
C PHE A 425 15.89 -21.76 13.21
N PRO A 426 15.27 -22.94 13.12
CA PRO A 426 13.99 -23.10 12.46
C PRO A 426 12.97 -22.16 13.09
N GLY A 427 12.56 -21.11 12.37
CA GLY A 427 11.75 -20.06 12.93
C GLY A 427 10.56 -19.69 12.05
N PHE A 428 9.42 -19.42 12.68
CA PHE A 428 8.23 -18.90 12.03
C PHE A 428 7.58 -17.78 12.85
N GLY A 429 6.72 -17.02 12.23
CA GLY A 429 6.01 -15.92 12.89
C GLY A 429 4.51 -15.98 12.65
N ILE A 430 3.73 -15.61 13.67
CA ILE A 430 2.29 -15.39 13.51
C ILE A 430 2.06 -13.89 13.71
N GLY A 431 1.60 -13.24 12.65
CA GLY A 431 1.32 -11.81 12.64
C GLY A 431 -0.15 -11.52 12.74
N SER A 432 -0.48 -10.34 13.26
CA SER A 432 -1.86 -9.87 13.37
C SER A 432 -1.97 -8.37 13.15
N PHE A 433 -3.15 -7.92 12.76
CA PHE A 433 -3.52 -6.50 12.74
C PHE A 433 -5.03 -6.31 12.89
N ALA A 434 -5.42 -5.15 13.46
CA ALA A 434 -6.81 -4.73 13.53
C ALA A 434 -7.35 -4.45 12.12
N LEU A 435 -8.51 -5.02 11.76
CA LEU A 435 -9.12 -4.87 10.44
C LEU A 435 -9.64 -3.45 10.18
N ARG A 436 -10.06 -2.75 11.21
CA ARG A 436 -10.66 -1.41 11.15
C ARG A 436 -9.98 -0.46 12.13
N PRO A 437 -8.75 0.04 11.82
CA PRO A 437 -8.08 0.98 12.70
C PRO A 437 -8.88 2.28 12.82
N HIS A 438 -8.96 2.79 14.05
CA HIS A 438 -9.61 4.06 14.38
C HIS A 438 -8.64 5.24 14.28
N SER A 439 -7.37 5.01 14.53
CA SER A 439 -6.31 6.01 14.39
C SER A 439 -6.28 6.57 12.96
N ARG A 440 -6.09 7.86 12.86
CA ARG A 440 -6.03 8.60 11.58
C ARG A 440 -4.76 9.41 11.52
N GLY A 441 -4.15 9.41 10.38
CA GLY A 441 -2.99 10.19 10.04
C GLY A 441 -3.23 11.10 8.84
N SER A 442 -2.14 11.60 8.29
CA SER A 442 -2.16 12.51 7.15
C SER A 442 -0.94 12.37 6.25
N VAL A 443 -1.05 12.90 5.04
CA VAL A 443 0.03 12.98 4.04
C VAL A 443 -0.02 14.35 3.40
N HIS A 444 0.95 15.21 3.70
CA HIS A 444 0.96 16.59 3.23
C HIS A 444 2.30 17.02 2.67
N LEU A 445 2.32 18.11 1.93
CA LEU A 445 3.55 18.74 1.47
C LEU A 445 4.52 18.99 2.61
N ALA A 446 5.80 18.67 2.38
CA ALA A 446 6.92 19.12 3.20
C ALA A 446 7.67 20.29 2.52
N SER A 447 7.48 20.49 1.22
CA SER A 447 8.13 21.50 0.39
C SER A 447 7.29 21.80 -0.86
N ALA A 448 7.51 22.94 -1.49
CA ALA A 448 6.97 23.24 -2.83
C ALA A 448 7.75 22.53 -3.95
N ASP A 449 8.90 21.92 -3.64
CA ASP A 449 9.66 21.12 -4.61
C ASP A 449 8.98 19.75 -4.80
N PRO A 450 8.50 19.43 -6.02
CA PRO A 450 7.87 18.14 -6.30
C PRO A 450 8.83 16.95 -6.16
N GLU A 451 10.14 17.16 -6.10
CA GLU A 451 11.12 16.10 -5.88
C GLU A 451 11.24 15.69 -4.40
N GLU A 452 10.89 16.59 -3.48
CA GLU A 452 10.88 16.28 -2.05
C GLU A 452 9.70 15.37 -1.68
N PRO A 453 9.91 14.34 -0.86
CA PRO A 453 8.83 13.49 -0.39
C PRO A 453 7.89 14.23 0.55
N PRO A 454 6.59 13.89 0.55
CA PRO A 454 5.64 14.49 1.50
C PRO A 454 5.92 14.04 2.94
N ALA A 455 5.50 14.84 3.91
CA ALA A 455 5.43 14.48 5.31
C ALA A 455 4.29 13.46 5.52
N ILE A 456 4.61 12.30 6.07
CA ILE A 456 3.67 11.20 6.32
C ILE A 456 3.55 10.99 7.83
N VAL A 457 2.37 11.19 8.36
CA VAL A 457 2.01 10.91 9.74
C VAL A 457 1.00 9.77 9.73
N ALA A 458 1.39 8.57 10.11
CA ALA A 458 0.48 7.43 10.17
C ALA A 458 -0.36 7.44 11.45
N ASN A 459 0.19 8.01 12.52
CA ASN A 459 -0.45 8.18 13.82
C ASN A 459 -0.93 6.85 14.43
N TYR A 460 -0.14 5.79 14.25
CA TYR A 460 -0.45 4.45 14.75
C TYR A 460 -0.70 4.44 16.25
N LEU A 461 -1.72 3.68 16.68
CA LEU A 461 -2.08 3.49 18.09
C LEU A 461 -2.46 4.77 18.84
N ALA A 462 -2.75 5.87 18.17
CA ALA A 462 -3.22 7.09 18.82
C ALA A 462 -4.58 6.85 19.49
N ASP A 463 -5.47 6.11 18.85
CA ASP A 463 -6.76 5.74 19.42
C ASP A 463 -6.59 4.57 20.43
N PRO A 464 -7.11 4.68 21.66
CA PRO A 464 -7.04 3.61 22.66
C PRO A 464 -7.66 2.28 22.23
N ARG A 465 -8.70 2.32 21.37
CA ARG A 465 -9.34 1.12 20.82
C ARG A 465 -8.37 0.30 19.98
N ASP A 466 -7.52 0.94 19.19
CA ASP A 466 -6.51 0.25 18.40
C ASP A 466 -5.46 -0.45 19.27
N ARG A 467 -5.11 0.16 20.42
CA ARG A 467 -4.22 -0.47 21.41
C ARG A 467 -4.85 -1.71 22.02
N ALA A 468 -6.11 -1.60 22.45
CA ALA A 468 -6.85 -2.72 23.03
C ALA A 468 -7.00 -3.89 22.04
N THR A 469 -7.42 -3.61 20.79
CA THR A 469 -7.54 -4.62 19.74
C THR A 469 -6.19 -5.27 19.41
N SER A 470 -5.10 -4.49 19.34
CA SER A 470 -3.77 -5.04 19.05
C SER A 470 -3.25 -5.95 20.15
N ILE A 471 -3.50 -5.62 21.43
CA ILE A 471 -3.18 -6.48 22.57
C ILE A 471 -4.01 -7.77 22.53
N ALA A 472 -5.33 -7.64 22.33
CA ALA A 472 -6.24 -8.78 22.23
C ALA A 472 -5.85 -9.72 21.07
N ALA A 473 -5.41 -9.16 19.94
CA ALA A 473 -4.90 -9.92 18.80
C ALA A 473 -3.66 -10.76 19.16
N LEU A 474 -2.69 -10.19 19.88
CA LEU A 474 -1.50 -10.94 20.32
C LEU A 474 -1.88 -12.05 21.31
N ARG A 475 -2.84 -11.79 22.21
CA ARG A 475 -3.38 -12.83 23.11
C ARG A 475 -4.08 -13.95 22.35
N LEU A 476 -4.86 -13.62 21.32
CA LEU A 476 -5.48 -14.60 20.42
C LEU A 476 -4.43 -15.43 19.67
N VAL A 477 -3.36 -14.81 19.19
CA VAL A 477 -2.21 -15.52 18.57
C VAL A 477 -1.64 -16.55 19.55
N ARG A 478 -1.43 -16.20 20.83
CA ARG A 478 -0.95 -17.15 21.85
C ARG A 478 -1.92 -18.29 22.11
N ARG A 479 -3.23 -18.00 22.18
CA ARG A 479 -4.26 -19.05 22.31
C ARG A 479 -4.22 -20.05 21.16
N ILE A 480 -4.02 -19.55 19.91
CA ILE A 480 -3.88 -20.42 18.73
C ILE A 480 -2.57 -21.23 18.81
N ALA A 481 -1.47 -20.61 19.21
CA ALA A 481 -0.17 -21.27 19.36
C ALA A 481 -0.18 -22.38 20.42
N ASP A 482 -1.02 -22.24 21.45
CA ASP A 482 -1.18 -23.24 22.52
C ASP A 482 -2.09 -24.43 22.14
N GLN A 483 -2.74 -24.41 20.99
CA GLN A 483 -3.57 -25.53 20.54
C GLN A 483 -2.70 -26.73 20.13
N PRO A 484 -3.18 -27.98 20.37
CA PRO A 484 -2.41 -29.20 20.16
C PRO A 484 -1.73 -29.29 18.80
N ALA A 485 -2.45 -28.94 17.72
CA ALA A 485 -1.96 -29.06 16.37
C ALA A 485 -0.72 -28.19 16.08
N LEU A 486 -0.61 -27.01 16.69
CA LEU A 486 0.51 -26.10 16.47
C LEU A 486 1.55 -26.19 17.61
N LYS A 487 1.12 -26.39 18.86
CA LYS A 487 1.97 -26.51 20.05
C LYS A 487 3.03 -27.59 19.89
N ALA A 488 2.70 -28.72 19.24
CA ALA A 488 3.62 -29.82 18.95
C ALA A 488 4.81 -29.40 18.05
N LEU A 489 4.68 -28.29 17.32
CA LEU A 489 5.72 -27.74 16.46
C LEU A 489 6.47 -26.58 17.10
N ILE A 490 6.13 -26.16 18.32
CA ILE A 490 6.75 -25.03 19.01
C ILE A 490 7.72 -25.53 20.08
N VAL A 491 8.97 -25.07 20.02
CA VAL A 491 9.95 -25.23 21.12
C VAL A 491 9.68 -24.16 22.17
N ARG A 492 9.58 -22.89 21.71
CA ARG A 492 9.34 -21.73 22.59
C ARG A 492 8.87 -20.50 21.80
N GLU A 493 8.20 -19.59 22.49
CA GLU A 493 8.02 -18.22 22.00
C GLU A 493 9.34 -17.46 22.18
N VAL A 494 9.82 -16.82 21.09
CA VAL A 494 11.11 -16.11 21.05
C VAL A 494 10.91 -14.61 21.27
N ARG A 495 9.94 -14.01 20.58
CA ARG A 495 9.60 -12.59 20.67
C ARG A 495 8.09 -12.38 20.68
N PRO A 496 7.55 -11.61 21.65
CA PRO A 496 8.21 -10.89 22.75
C PRO A 496 8.84 -11.79 23.82
N GLY A 497 8.49 -13.07 23.84
CA GLY A 497 8.87 -14.05 24.84
C GLY A 497 7.80 -14.21 25.94
N PRO A 498 7.79 -15.35 26.65
CA PRO A 498 6.72 -15.72 27.59
C PRO A 498 6.60 -14.78 28.80
N GLN A 499 7.62 -13.99 29.09
CA GLN A 499 7.61 -13.01 30.21
C GLN A 499 6.75 -11.77 29.90
N ALA A 500 6.49 -11.45 28.65
CA ALA A 500 5.70 -10.29 28.24
C ALA A 500 4.20 -10.60 28.32
N GLN A 501 3.61 -10.51 29.53
CA GLN A 501 2.20 -10.85 29.77
C GLN A 501 1.31 -9.61 29.98
N SER A 502 1.85 -8.53 30.56
CA SER A 502 1.05 -7.33 30.83
C SER A 502 0.74 -6.55 29.55
N ASP A 503 -0.31 -5.72 29.59
CA ASP A 503 -0.68 -4.84 28.48
C ASP A 503 0.45 -3.90 28.10
N GLU A 504 1.16 -3.35 29.09
CA GLU A 504 2.30 -2.47 28.88
C GLU A 504 3.45 -3.19 28.17
N ALA A 505 3.74 -4.45 28.54
CA ALA A 505 4.79 -5.24 27.93
C ALA A 505 4.44 -5.59 26.46
N LEU A 506 3.17 -5.91 26.19
CA LEU A 506 2.68 -6.16 24.84
C LEU A 506 2.68 -4.88 23.99
N LEU A 507 2.24 -3.74 24.52
CA LEU A 507 2.30 -2.45 23.84
C LEU A 507 3.75 -2.03 23.55
N ALA A 508 4.66 -2.23 24.49
CA ALA A 508 6.08 -1.96 24.29
C ALA A 508 6.66 -2.85 23.16
N HIS A 509 6.24 -4.11 23.08
CA HIS A 509 6.61 -4.99 21.96
C HIS A 509 6.04 -4.48 20.64
N ILE A 510 4.75 -4.11 20.59
CA ILE A 510 4.10 -3.54 19.41
C ILE A 510 4.82 -2.26 18.97
N GLY A 511 5.06 -1.33 19.88
CA GLY A 511 5.77 -0.08 19.63
C GLY A 511 7.17 -0.30 19.05
N ARG A 512 7.89 -1.28 19.54
CA ARG A 512 9.26 -1.61 19.12
C ARG A 512 9.31 -2.38 17.79
N LEU A 513 8.42 -3.37 17.58
CA LEU A 513 8.48 -4.31 16.45
C LEU A 513 7.34 -4.19 15.43
N GLY A 514 6.29 -3.43 15.75
CA GLY A 514 5.20 -3.21 14.80
C GLY A 514 5.67 -2.53 13.52
N ALA A 515 5.04 -2.85 12.40
CA ALA A 515 5.34 -2.32 11.09
C ALA A 515 4.05 -2.07 10.28
N THR A 516 4.13 -1.25 9.24
CA THR A 516 3.04 -1.11 8.27
C THR A 516 2.71 -2.48 7.62
N SER A 517 1.42 -2.73 7.37
CA SER A 517 1.00 -3.80 6.45
C SER A 517 0.99 -3.35 4.99
N TYR A 518 1.45 -2.12 4.72
CA TYR A 518 1.49 -1.52 3.39
C TYR A 518 0.10 -1.28 2.77
N HIS A 519 -0.91 -1.01 3.59
CA HIS A 519 -2.31 -0.82 3.19
C HIS A 519 -2.84 0.61 3.41
N PRO A 520 -2.06 1.70 3.22
CA PRO A 520 -2.59 3.04 3.45
C PRO A 520 -3.72 3.36 2.48
N ILE A 521 -4.75 4.06 3.01
CA ILE A 521 -5.95 4.50 2.28
C ILE A 521 -6.37 5.91 2.72
N GLY A 522 -7.31 6.50 2.02
CA GLY A 522 -8.22 7.52 2.55
C GLY A 522 -7.79 8.98 2.39
N THR A 523 -6.59 9.25 1.84
CA THR A 523 -6.01 10.61 1.75
C THR A 523 -6.64 11.52 0.69
N CYS A 524 -7.54 11.00 -0.14
CA CYS A 524 -8.39 11.75 -1.08
C CYS A 524 -9.80 11.16 -1.04
N ARG A 525 -10.36 10.95 0.17
CA ARG A 525 -11.58 10.15 0.37
C ARG A 525 -12.78 10.65 -0.43
N MET A 526 -13.58 9.70 -0.91
CA MET A 526 -14.87 10.03 -1.50
C MET A 526 -15.91 10.38 -0.43
N GLY A 527 -16.89 11.17 -0.82
CA GLY A 527 -18.00 11.59 0.03
C GLY A 527 -18.70 12.85 -0.47
N SER A 528 -19.63 13.36 0.34
CA SER A 528 -20.41 14.58 0.06
C SER A 528 -20.26 15.68 1.12
N ASP A 529 -19.49 15.42 2.18
CA ASP A 529 -19.25 16.40 3.25
C ASP A 529 -18.05 17.31 2.93
N ALA A 530 -17.82 18.33 3.74
CA ALA A 530 -16.78 19.33 3.55
C ALA A 530 -15.34 18.79 3.52
N MET A 531 -15.10 17.58 4.06
CA MET A 531 -13.79 16.91 4.05
C MET A 531 -13.70 15.88 2.92
N ALA A 532 -14.70 15.73 2.06
CA ALA A 532 -14.60 14.88 0.89
C ALA A 532 -13.76 15.54 -0.20
N VAL A 533 -12.89 14.77 -0.84
CA VAL A 533 -12.02 15.24 -1.94
C VAL A 533 -12.67 14.93 -3.28
N VAL A 534 -13.30 13.77 -3.40
CA VAL A 534 -14.00 13.35 -4.62
C VAL A 534 -15.45 12.96 -4.32
N ASP A 535 -16.29 13.08 -5.35
CA ASP A 535 -17.67 12.59 -5.31
C ASP A 535 -17.75 11.06 -5.52
N SER A 536 -18.98 10.51 -5.54
CA SER A 536 -19.23 9.09 -5.76
C SER A 536 -18.84 8.58 -7.15
N GLU A 537 -18.58 9.47 -8.11
CA GLU A 537 -18.05 9.14 -9.44
C GLU A 537 -16.56 9.48 -9.57
N LEU A 538 -15.90 9.70 -8.41
CA LEU A 538 -14.47 9.97 -8.28
C LEU A 538 -14.01 11.31 -8.87
N ARG A 539 -14.91 12.23 -9.19
CA ARG A 539 -14.59 13.58 -9.67
C ARG A 539 -14.14 14.45 -8.50
N VAL A 540 -13.07 15.21 -8.69
CA VAL A 540 -12.54 16.12 -7.66
C VAL A 540 -13.52 17.29 -7.50
N HIS A 541 -13.97 17.53 -6.26
CA HIS A 541 -14.87 18.64 -5.97
C HIS A 541 -14.26 20.00 -6.39
N GLY A 542 -15.04 20.80 -7.10
CA GLY A 542 -14.63 22.15 -7.51
C GLY A 542 -13.65 22.24 -8.68
N VAL A 543 -13.20 21.11 -9.28
CA VAL A 543 -12.32 21.11 -10.44
C VAL A 543 -12.86 20.19 -11.53
N ALA A 544 -13.36 20.77 -12.61
CA ALA A 544 -13.86 20.00 -13.74
C ALA A 544 -12.74 19.24 -14.48
N GLY A 545 -13.06 18.09 -15.07
CA GLY A 545 -12.10 17.31 -15.86
C GLY A 545 -10.96 16.69 -15.04
N LEU A 546 -11.17 16.48 -13.74
CA LEU A 546 -10.21 15.87 -12.84
C LEU A 546 -10.87 14.78 -11.98
N ARG A 547 -10.24 13.59 -11.97
CA ARG A 547 -10.62 12.49 -11.06
C ARG A 547 -9.42 12.01 -10.26
N VAL A 548 -9.70 11.42 -9.09
CA VAL A 548 -8.73 10.59 -8.35
C VAL A 548 -9.29 9.18 -8.27
N ALA A 549 -8.50 8.19 -8.65
CA ALA A 549 -8.94 6.80 -8.69
C ALA A 549 -7.81 5.84 -8.27
N ASP A 550 -7.66 5.64 -6.97
CA ASP A 550 -6.78 4.66 -6.32
C ASP A 550 -7.21 4.44 -4.86
N ALA A 551 -6.37 3.81 -4.05
CA ALA A 551 -6.71 3.54 -2.65
C ALA A 551 -6.92 4.81 -1.80
N SER A 552 -6.47 5.98 -2.25
CA SER A 552 -6.68 7.26 -1.53
C SER A 552 -8.16 7.66 -1.42
N VAL A 553 -9.00 7.18 -2.34
CA VAL A 553 -10.42 7.55 -2.35
C VAL A 553 -11.28 6.75 -1.37
N MET A 554 -10.77 5.65 -0.81
CA MET A 554 -11.51 4.83 0.14
C MET A 554 -11.83 5.63 1.40
N PRO A 555 -13.10 5.81 1.79
CA PRO A 555 -13.46 6.62 2.96
C PRO A 555 -13.12 5.91 4.27
N THR A 556 -13.22 4.57 4.28
CA THR A 556 -12.86 3.70 5.40
C THR A 556 -12.14 2.47 4.91
N MET A 557 -11.49 1.75 5.84
CA MET A 557 -10.74 0.54 5.53
C MET A 557 -11.67 -0.61 5.11
N VAL A 558 -11.26 -1.37 4.09
CA VAL A 558 -12.03 -2.52 3.55
C VAL A 558 -11.83 -3.82 4.32
N SER A 559 -11.26 -3.75 5.52
CA SER A 559 -11.00 -4.93 6.37
C SER A 559 -10.07 -5.94 5.71
N SER A 560 -8.86 -5.61 5.42
CA SER A 560 -7.70 -6.41 5.00
C SER A 560 -6.91 -5.76 3.84
N ASN A 561 -6.36 -6.56 2.91
CA ASN A 561 -5.49 -6.08 1.83
C ASN A 561 -6.25 -5.17 0.86
N THR A 562 -5.59 -4.11 0.38
CA THR A 562 -6.21 -3.05 -0.43
C THR A 562 -5.99 -3.19 -1.94
N ASN A 563 -5.29 -4.25 -2.39
CA ASN A 563 -4.93 -4.39 -3.81
C ASN A 563 -6.15 -4.74 -4.69
N ALA A 564 -6.97 -5.73 -4.31
CA ALA A 564 -8.18 -6.08 -5.06
C ALA A 564 -9.19 -4.92 -5.13
N PRO A 565 -9.50 -4.21 -4.01
CA PRO A 565 -10.32 -3.00 -4.06
C PRO A 565 -9.73 -1.89 -4.95
N SER A 566 -8.40 -1.75 -5.01
CA SER A 566 -7.78 -0.74 -5.90
C SER A 566 -8.00 -1.05 -7.39
N PHE A 567 -7.94 -2.33 -7.79
CA PHE A 567 -8.30 -2.72 -9.16
C PHE A 567 -9.78 -2.49 -9.44
N MET A 568 -10.65 -2.81 -8.49
CA MET A 568 -12.10 -2.57 -8.61
C MET A 568 -12.41 -1.07 -8.77
N ILE A 569 -11.74 -0.20 -8.01
CA ILE A 569 -11.86 1.26 -8.17
C ILE A 569 -11.44 1.68 -9.59
N GLY A 570 -10.36 1.11 -10.11
CA GLY A 570 -9.89 1.38 -11.47
C GLY A 570 -10.89 0.95 -12.55
N GLU A 571 -11.43 -0.27 -12.46
CA GLU A 571 -12.47 -0.77 -13.39
C GLU A 571 -13.70 0.12 -13.37
N ARG A 572 -14.12 0.53 -12.18
CA ARG A 572 -15.30 1.36 -11.99
C ARG A 572 -15.10 2.79 -12.47
N CYS A 573 -13.92 3.37 -12.23
CA CYS A 573 -13.57 4.69 -12.76
C CYS A 573 -13.65 4.72 -14.29
N ALA A 574 -13.11 3.71 -14.95
CA ALA A 574 -13.18 3.60 -16.39
C ALA A 574 -14.63 3.50 -16.90
N ASP A 575 -15.50 2.76 -16.18
CA ASP A 575 -16.92 2.67 -16.51
C ASP A 575 -17.65 4.01 -16.39
N PHE A 576 -17.41 4.78 -15.31
CA PHE A 576 -17.98 6.11 -15.16
C PHE A 576 -17.61 7.03 -16.33
N ILE A 577 -16.33 7.06 -16.71
CA ILE A 577 -15.82 7.86 -17.82
C ILE A 577 -16.47 7.43 -19.15
N LEU A 578 -16.54 6.14 -19.43
CA LEU A 578 -17.09 5.61 -20.68
C LEU A 578 -18.60 5.85 -20.81
N ARG A 579 -19.36 5.78 -19.72
CA ARG A 579 -20.80 6.11 -19.70
C ARG A 579 -21.01 7.61 -19.98
N GLU A 580 -20.24 8.48 -19.34
CA GLU A 580 -20.33 9.93 -19.56
C GLU A 580 -19.97 10.30 -21.00
N ALA A 581 -18.92 9.71 -21.57
CA ALA A 581 -18.56 9.90 -22.96
C ALA A 581 -19.61 9.38 -23.96
N GLY A 582 -20.34 8.31 -23.59
CA GLY A 582 -21.44 7.75 -24.38
C GLY A 582 -22.69 8.62 -24.34
N SER A 583 -23.06 9.16 -23.18
CA SER A 583 -24.23 10.04 -23.01
C SER A 583 -24.06 11.40 -23.71
N ASN A 584 -22.86 11.97 -23.69
CA ASN A 584 -22.55 13.23 -24.37
C ASN A 584 -22.68 13.12 -25.91
N ARG A 585 -22.49 11.93 -26.49
CA ARG A 585 -22.68 11.69 -27.94
C ARG A 585 -24.12 11.44 -28.33
N ALA A 586 -24.95 10.92 -27.43
CA ALA A 586 -26.37 10.71 -27.69
C ALA A 586 -27.19 12.02 -27.59
N GLY A 587 -26.63 13.07 -27.02
CA GLY A 587 -27.23 14.39 -26.87
C GLY A 587 -26.70 15.45 -27.85
N ALA A 588 -25.69 15.13 -28.68
CA ALA A 588 -25.15 15.99 -29.73
C ALA A 588 -25.61 15.51 -31.12
#